data_63ea9a49f29316b4d70abaacad4e078a
#
_entry.id   63ea9a49f29316b4d70abaacad4e078a
#
_cell.length_a   1.000
_cell.length_b   1.000
_cell.length_c   1.000
_cell.angle_alpha   90.00
_cell.angle_beta   90.00
_cell.angle_gamma   90.00
#
_symmetry.space_group_name_H-M   'P 1'
#
loop_
_entity.id
_entity.type
_entity.pdbx_description
1 polymer ?
#
loop_
_entity_poly.entity_id
_entity_poly.type
_entity_poly.pdbx_seq_one_letter_code
_entity_poly.pdbx_strand_id
1 'polypeptide(L)'
;MKNHLVVALIYNQLCTFEFGCTVEVFALKRPELGVTWYEFATFPVDEGEITAAGGITIVPTPGEVLLENADTIIVPGWRGVESEVPARLITQLQAAHARGARICSICTGAFVLAAAGLLEGKRVTTHWRYTDLLASMYPELTIQPNELYVDQGQIITAAGSAAGLDMMLHLVRNDHGAKVANMVAQRMVIPPHREGGQSQYASRQLVSSSEGPISKLMDWIRSDLQRPHSIKEMADHAAVSTRTLHRSFMESTGLTPNDWLLGERIAYAKELLESSNMRLTEVVDVAGFGSEESFRRHFRNMVGISPSSYRKQFTRA
;
A
#
# COMPACT_ATOMS: atom_id res chain seq x y z
N MET A 1 -2.29 25.15 22.89
CA MET A 1 -2.35 24.77 21.48
C MET A 1 -3.47 23.76 21.34
N LYS A 2 -4.32 23.84 20.31
CA LYS A 2 -5.36 22.83 20.05
C LYS A 2 -4.66 21.53 19.70
N ASN A 3 -5.09 20.41 20.30
CA ASN A 3 -4.55 19.09 19.96
C ASN A 3 -5.03 18.70 18.55
N HIS A 4 -4.21 17.97 17.81
CA HIS A 4 -4.56 17.48 16.48
C HIS A 4 -5.60 16.37 16.59
N LEU A 5 -6.80 16.61 16.10
CA LEU A 5 -7.92 15.67 16.16
C LEU A 5 -7.92 14.75 14.92
N VAL A 6 -7.76 13.46 15.15
CA VAL A 6 -7.91 12.39 14.14
C VAL A 6 -9.27 11.76 14.32
N VAL A 7 -10.08 11.74 13.26
CA VAL A 7 -11.40 11.12 13.26
C VAL A 7 -11.43 9.94 12.28
N ALA A 8 -11.78 8.75 12.77
CA ALA A 8 -12.00 7.57 11.93
C ALA A 8 -13.48 7.39 11.64
N LEU A 9 -13.84 7.16 10.38
CA LEU A 9 -15.20 6.78 10.00
C LEU A 9 -15.48 5.35 10.47
N ILE A 10 -16.69 5.14 11.02
CA ILE A 10 -17.22 3.80 11.36
C ILE A 10 -18.59 3.60 10.71
N TYR A 11 -18.85 2.40 10.22
CA TYR A 11 -20.05 2.04 9.48
C TYR A 11 -20.27 0.53 9.48
N ASN A 12 -21.48 0.08 9.20
CA ASN A 12 -21.79 -1.34 9.10
C ASN A 12 -20.91 -2.04 8.06
N GLN A 13 -20.44 -3.24 8.37
CA GLN A 13 -19.43 -4.01 7.62
C GLN A 13 -18.03 -3.38 7.62
N LEU A 14 -17.72 -2.56 8.61
CA LEU A 14 -16.40 -1.97 8.80
C LEU A 14 -15.28 -3.03 8.76
N CYS A 15 -14.22 -2.77 8.03
CA CYS A 15 -13.01 -3.60 8.07
C CYS A 15 -12.30 -3.44 9.41
N THR A 16 -12.43 -4.46 10.27
CA THR A 16 -11.90 -4.47 11.65
C THR A 16 -10.40 -4.26 11.70
N PHE A 17 -9.66 -4.86 10.77
CA PHE A 17 -8.19 -4.76 10.77
C PHE A 17 -7.74 -3.31 10.49
N GLU A 18 -8.26 -2.67 9.48
CA GLU A 18 -7.87 -1.32 9.08
C GLU A 18 -8.29 -0.28 10.11
N PHE A 19 -9.48 -0.45 10.67
CA PHE A 19 -9.94 0.36 11.79
C PHE A 19 -9.07 0.13 13.04
N GLY A 20 -8.77 -1.13 13.38
CA GLY A 20 -7.89 -1.49 14.49
C GLY A 20 -6.49 -0.89 14.37
N CYS A 21 -5.92 -0.90 13.15
CA CYS A 21 -4.65 -0.22 12.88
C CYS A 21 -4.73 1.29 13.16
N THR A 22 -5.86 1.92 12.78
CA THR A 22 -6.07 3.35 13.02
C THR A 22 -6.16 3.66 14.52
N VAL A 23 -6.88 2.82 15.27
CA VAL A 23 -6.97 2.91 16.73
C VAL A 23 -5.59 2.72 17.37
N GLU A 24 -4.84 1.69 16.95
CA GLU A 24 -3.50 1.41 17.49
C GLU A 24 -2.56 2.59 17.29
N VAL A 25 -2.55 3.20 16.11
CA VAL A 25 -1.63 4.31 15.86
C VAL A 25 -2.07 5.58 16.59
N PHE A 26 -3.32 6.00 16.50
CA PHE A 26 -3.73 7.35 16.90
C PHE A 26 -4.46 7.40 18.26
N ALA A 27 -5.21 6.37 18.64
CA ALA A 27 -6.04 6.40 19.83
C ALA A 27 -5.28 6.06 21.11
N LEU A 28 -4.24 5.26 21.03
CA LEU A 28 -3.51 4.84 22.22
C LEU A 28 -2.69 6.00 22.80
N LYS A 29 -2.83 6.21 24.10
CA LYS A 29 -1.98 7.16 24.83
C LYS A 29 -0.52 6.69 24.80
N ARG A 30 0.38 7.63 24.53
CA ARG A 30 1.82 7.37 24.37
C ARG A 30 2.65 8.39 25.17
N PRO A 31 2.52 8.40 26.51
CA PRO A 31 3.23 9.38 27.35
C PRO A 31 4.75 9.27 27.22
N GLU A 32 5.25 8.08 26.86
CA GLU A 32 6.67 7.80 26.64
C GLU A 32 7.28 8.57 25.48
N LEU A 33 6.47 9.11 24.57
CA LEU A 33 6.96 9.87 23.41
C LEU A 33 7.36 11.32 23.77
N GLY A 34 6.87 11.84 24.90
CA GLY A 34 7.19 13.22 25.35
C GLY A 34 6.67 14.32 24.41
N VAL A 35 5.66 14.05 23.59
CA VAL A 35 5.00 15.00 22.69
C VAL A 35 3.50 15.07 22.98
N THR A 36 2.86 16.17 22.59
CA THR A 36 1.40 16.25 22.59
C THR A 36 0.87 15.30 21.51
N TRP A 37 0.27 14.20 21.96
CA TRP A 37 -0.26 13.16 21.06
C TRP A 37 -1.60 13.58 20.48
N TYR A 38 -2.03 12.84 19.45
CA TYR A 38 -3.33 13.06 18.82
C TYR A 38 -4.50 12.87 19.80
N GLU A 39 -5.55 13.65 19.59
CA GLU A 39 -6.89 13.29 20.05
C GLU A 39 -7.54 12.38 19.01
N PHE A 40 -8.23 11.35 19.44
CA PHE A 40 -8.86 10.39 18.55
C PHE A 40 -10.35 10.28 18.85
N ALA A 41 -11.15 10.30 17.78
CA ALA A 41 -12.58 10.08 17.86
C ALA A 41 -13.07 9.23 16.67
N THR A 42 -14.28 8.71 16.79
CA THR A 42 -14.97 8.01 15.71
C THR A 42 -16.18 8.79 15.25
N PHE A 43 -16.48 8.72 13.94
CA PHE A 43 -17.67 9.32 13.35
C PHE A 43 -18.52 8.20 12.76
N PRO A 44 -19.72 7.92 13.31
CA PRO A 44 -20.65 6.94 12.76
C PRO A 44 -21.31 7.48 11.49
N VAL A 45 -21.18 6.73 10.40
CA VAL A 45 -21.87 7.01 9.14
C VAL A 45 -23.29 6.49 9.16
N ASP A 46 -23.50 5.34 9.81
CA ASP A 46 -24.79 4.71 9.98
C ASP A 46 -25.32 4.98 11.40
N GLU A 47 -26.63 4.92 11.57
CA GLU A 47 -27.29 5.09 12.87
C GLU A 47 -27.23 3.80 13.71
N GLY A 48 -27.23 3.96 15.02
CA GLY A 48 -27.29 2.84 15.97
C GLY A 48 -25.94 2.13 16.18
N GLU A 49 -26.02 0.85 16.50
CA GLU A 49 -24.85 0.00 16.70
C GLU A 49 -24.22 -0.37 15.36
N ILE A 50 -22.90 -0.28 15.29
CA ILE A 50 -22.13 -0.61 14.09
C ILE A 50 -21.67 -2.07 14.17
N THR A 51 -22.08 -2.90 13.23
CA THR A 51 -21.58 -4.28 13.10
C THR A 51 -20.40 -4.31 12.14
N ALA A 52 -19.21 -4.56 12.68
CA ALA A 52 -17.99 -4.70 11.91
C ALA A 52 -17.74 -6.15 11.44
N ALA A 53 -16.75 -6.35 10.57
CA ALA A 53 -16.36 -7.68 10.10
C ALA A 53 -15.96 -8.58 11.27
N GLY A 54 -16.31 -9.87 11.18
CA GLY A 54 -16.07 -10.84 12.26
C GLY A 54 -17.11 -10.82 13.38
N GLY A 55 -18.26 -10.12 13.20
CA GLY A 55 -19.37 -10.08 14.17
C GLY A 55 -19.09 -9.18 15.38
N ILE A 56 -18.14 -8.27 15.27
CA ILE A 56 -17.82 -7.31 16.34
C ILE A 56 -18.81 -6.17 16.29
N THR A 57 -19.45 -5.86 17.42
CA THR A 57 -20.29 -4.68 17.56
C THR A 57 -19.50 -3.52 18.15
N ILE A 58 -19.57 -2.37 17.48
CA ILE A 58 -18.99 -1.12 17.94
C ILE A 58 -20.15 -0.20 18.33
N VAL A 59 -20.15 0.22 19.58
CA VAL A 59 -21.10 1.23 20.07
C VAL A 59 -20.39 2.59 19.97
N PRO A 60 -20.87 3.51 19.11
CA PRO A 60 -20.30 4.86 19.03
C PRO A 60 -20.35 5.55 20.39
N THR A 61 -19.27 6.24 20.75
CA THR A 61 -19.28 7.05 21.97
C THR A 61 -20.37 8.13 21.88
N PRO A 62 -21.24 8.30 22.89
CA PRO A 62 -22.21 9.37 22.87
C PRO A 62 -21.54 10.73 22.81
N GLY A 63 -21.98 11.57 21.91
CA GLY A 63 -21.45 12.91 21.67
C GLY A 63 -21.30 13.16 20.18
N GLU A 64 -21.60 14.34 19.74
CA GLU A 64 -21.53 14.72 18.34
C GLU A 64 -20.09 15.08 17.99
N VAL A 65 -19.31 14.12 17.48
CA VAL A 65 -18.04 14.43 16.84
C VAL A 65 -18.33 14.80 15.39
N LEU A 66 -18.21 16.08 15.12
CA LEU A 66 -18.45 16.62 13.77
C LEU A 66 -17.17 16.51 12.94
N LEU A 67 -17.25 16.03 11.71
CA LEU A 67 -16.12 15.97 10.76
C LEU A 67 -15.57 17.38 10.49
N GLU A 68 -16.35 18.42 10.69
CA GLU A 68 -15.93 19.82 10.57
C GLU A 68 -14.86 20.24 11.60
N ASN A 69 -14.68 19.47 12.68
CA ASN A 69 -13.67 19.73 13.71
C ASN A 69 -12.41 18.91 13.53
N ALA A 70 -12.42 17.91 12.65
CA ALA A 70 -11.29 17.02 12.41
C ALA A 70 -10.14 17.74 11.71
N ASP A 71 -8.91 17.51 12.17
CA ASP A 71 -7.70 17.92 11.48
C ASP A 71 -7.23 16.84 10.49
N THR A 72 -7.49 15.57 10.84
CA THR A 72 -7.30 14.40 9.95
C THR A 72 -8.53 13.51 9.99
N ILE A 73 -9.02 13.07 8.83
CA ILE A 73 -10.09 12.08 8.68
C ILE A 73 -9.51 10.82 8.06
N ILE A 74 -9.75 9.67 8.69
CA ILE A 74 -9.37 8.36 8.16
C ILE A 74 -10.62 7.62 7.68
N VAL A 75 -10.60 7.21 6.42
CA VAL A 75 -11.63 6.35 5.81
C VAL A 75 -11.03 4.95 5.66
N PRO A 76 -11.36 4.00 6.56
CA PRO A 76 -10.95 2.60 6.42
C PRO A 76 -11.53 1.96 5.16
N GLY A 77 -11.30 0.66 4.94
CA GLY A 77 -11.89 -0.05 3.81
C GLY A 77 -13.42 0.02 3.80
N TRP A 78 -14.00 0.57 2.74
CA TRP A 78 -15.43 0.75 2.59
C TRP A 78 -16.17 -0.59 2.52
N ARG A 79 -17.42 -0.63 2.97
CA ARG A 79 -18.28 -1.82 3.09
C ARG A 79 -18.49 -2.62 1.81
N GLY A 80 -18.18 -2.02 0.66
CA GLY A 80 -18.23 -2.64 -0.66
C GLY A 80 -17.97 -1.60 -1.74
N VAL A 81 -17.25 -1.98 -2.79
CA VAL A 81 -16.88 -1.05 -3.88
C VAL A 81 -18.07 -0.53 -4.68
N GLU A 82 -19.18 -1.30 -4.70
CA GLU A 82 -20.43 -0.92 -5.35
C GLU A 82 -21.42 -0.28 -4.37
N SER A 83 -21.07 -0.20 -3.07
CA SER A 83 -21.97 0.36 -2.07
C SER A 83 -22.01 1.88 -2.19
N GLU A 84 -23.20 2.41 -2.27
CA GLU A 84 -23.43 3.86 -2.35
C GLU A 84 -22.82 4.58 -1.14
N VAL A 85 -22.20 5.73 -1.43
CA VAL A 85 -21.68 6.64 -0.41
C VAL A 85 -22.79 7.65 -0.08
N PRO A 86 -23.23 7.75 1.18
CA PRO A 86 -24.31 8.66 1.54
C PRO A 86 -23.98 10.11 1.17
N ALA A 87 -24.92 10.80 0.52
CA ALA A 87 -24.74 12.19 0.08
C ALA A 87 -24.35 13.13 1.23
N ARG A 88 -24.87 12.89 2.45
CA ARG A 88 -24.47 13.62 3.66
C ARG A 88 -22.97 13.45 3.93
N LEU A 89 -22.43 12.24 3.82
CA LEU A 89 -21.01 11.99 4.04
C LEU A 89 -20.15 12.69 2.98
N ILE A 90 -20.55 12.62 1.72
CA ILE A 90 -19.87 13.33 0.61
C ILE A 90 -19.76 14.83 0.94
N THR A 91 -20.87 15.47 1.26
CA THR A 91 -20.88 16.91 1.60
C THR A 91 -19.99 17.23 2.80
N GLN A 92 -19.99 16.39 3.83
CA GLN A 92 -19.15 16.59 5.02
C GLN A 92 -17.67 16.43 4.72
N LEU A 93 -17.27 15.45 3.89
CA LEU A 93 -15.87 15.26 3.48
C LEU A 93 -15.38 16.41 2.61
N GLN A 94 -16.20 16.90 1.67
CA GLN A 94 -15.90 18.07 0.85
C GLN A 94 -15.70 19.33 1.70
N ALA A 95 -16.59 19.56 2.66
CA ALA A 95 -16.50 20.70 3.58
C ALA A 95 -15.23 20.61 4.46
N ALA A 96 -14.91 19.43 4.98
CA ALA A 96 -13.69 19.21 5.76
C ALA A 96 -12.43 19.44 4.93
N HIS A 97 -12.38 18.95 3.69
CA HIS A 97 -11.29 19.18 2.76
C HIS A 97 -11.12 20.69 2.44
N ALA A 98 -12.21 21.37 2.12
CA ALA A 98 -12.19 22.81 1.83
C ALA A 98 -11.68 23.65 3.01
N ARG A 99 -11.92 23.20 4.24
CA ARG A 99 -11.42 23.82 5.47
C ARG A 99 -9.92 23.57 5.71
N GLY A 100 -9.31 22.62 5.00
CA GLY A 100 -7.90 22.28 5.14
C GLY A 100 -7.62 20.97 5.89
N ALA A 101 -8.64 20.20 6.25
CA ALA A 101 -8.45 18.88 6.86
C ALA A 101 -7.74 17.93 5.91
N ARG A 102 -6.86 17.10 6.46
CA ARG A 102 -6.23 15.98 5.77
C ARG A 102 -7.21 14.80 5.71
N ILE A 103 -7.41 14.23 4.54
CA ILE A 103 -8.31 13.08 4.37
C ILE A 103 -7.51 11.91 3.83
N CYS A 104 -7.53 10.80 4.57
CA CYS A 104 -6.76 9.60 4.26
C CYS A 104 -7.72 8.44 4.01
N SER A 105 -7.45 7.63 2.98
CA SER A 105 -8.18 6.41 2.71
C SER A 105 -7.27 5.19 2.77
N ILE A 106 -7.83 4.07 3.21
CA ILE A 106 -7.18 2.77 3.23
C ILE A 106 -8.01 1.83 2.36
N CYS A 107 -7.36 1.06 1.48
CA CYS A 107 -8.02 0.03 0.67
C CYS A 107 -9.20 0.60 -0.16
N THR A 108 -10.38 -0.03 -0.05
CA THR A 108 -11.62 0.41 -0.71
C THR A 108 -12.16 1.76 -0.20
N GLY A 109 -11.59 2.34 0.86
CA GLY A 109 -11.90 3.71 1.27
C GLY A 109 -11.61 4.75 0.18
N ALA A 110 -10.74 4.44 -0.79
CA ALA A 110 -10.50 5.30 -1.96
C ALA A 110 -11.77 5.53 -2.81
N PHE A 111 -12.69 4.57 -2.85
CA PHE A 111 -13.98 4.73 -3.56
C PHE A 111 -14.87 5.79 -2.91
N VAL A 112 -14.79 5.94 -1.60
CA VAL A 112 -15.51 7.01 -0.88
C VAL A 112 -14.96 8.38 -1.28
N LEU A 113 -13.64 8.52 -1.34
CA LEU A 113 -13.00 9.77 -1.76
C LEU A 113 -13.24 10.08 -3.24
N ALA A 114 -13.27 9.06 -4.09
CA ALA A 114 -13.61 9.20 -5.51
C ALA A 114 -15.06 9.67 -5.68
N ALA A 115 -16.02 9.03 -4.99
CA ALA A 115 -17.43 9.43 -5.01
C ALA A 115 -17.63 10.86 -4.48
N ALA A 116 -16.77 11.32 -3.57
CA ALA A 116 -16.79 12.70 -3.08
C ALA A 116 -16.10 13.71 -4.01
N GLY A 117 -15.55 13.28 -5.17
CA GLY A 117 -14.82 14.14 -6.11
C GLY A 117 -13.48 14.66 -5.59
N LEU A 118 -12.95 14.08 -4.50
CA LEU A 118 -11.73 14.55 -3.84
C LEU A 118 -10.45 14.05 -4.50
N LEU A 119 -10.56 13.12 -5.45
CA LEU A 119 -9.42 12.50 -6.13
C LEU A 119 -9.13 13.10 -7.51
N GLU A 120 -9.96 13.99 -8.02
CA GLU A 120 -9.80 14.59 -9.34
C GLU A 120 -8.42 15.23 -9.52
N GLY A 121 -7.75 14.91 -10.63
CA GLY A 121 -6.42 15.42 -10.97
C GLY A 121 -5.28 14.94 -10.06
N LYS A 122 -5.53 13.97 -9.19
CA LYS A 122 -4.52 13.44 -8.26
C LYS A 122 -4.01 12.08 -8.69
N ARG A 123 -2.76 11.78 -8.29
CA ARG A 123 -2.25 10.41 -8.28
C ARG A 123 -2.78 9.73 -7.02
N VAL A 124 -3.28 8.51 -7.16
CA VAL A 124 -3.92 7.78 -6.06
C VAL A 124 -3.58 6.30 -6.11
N THR A 125 -3.69 5.63 -4.98
CA THR A 125 -3.64 4.16 -4.92
C THR A 125 -4.83 3.60 -4.16
N THR A 126 -5.09 2.33 -4.37
CA THR A 126 -6.04 1.52 -3.61
C THR A 126 -5.48 0.10 -3.51
N HIS A 127 -6.20 -0.82 -2.88
CA HIS A 127 -5.78 -2.21 -2.84
C HIS A 127 -5.63 -2.77 -4.26
N TRP A 128 -4.53 -3.49 -4.55
CA TRP A 128 -4.20 -4.02 -5.87
C TRP A 128 -5.35 -4.74 -6.57
N ARG A 129 -6.20 -5.43 -5.79
CA ARG A 129 -7.38 -6.15 -6.29
C ARG A 129 -8.43 -5.24 -6.93
N TYR A 130 -8.43 -3.96 -6.59
CA TYR A 130 -9.47 -3.00 -6.97
C TYR A 130 -8.94 -1.85 -7.84
N THR A 131 -7.69 -1.87 -8.25
CA THR A 131 -7.08 -0.82 -9.07
C THR A 131 -7.78 -0.69 -10.42
N ASP A 132 -8.01 -1.81 -11.12
CA ASP A 132 -8.66 -1.83 -12.43
C ASP A 132 -10.13 -1.39 -12.34
N LEU A 133 -10.82 -1.82 -11.27
CA LEU A 133 -12.20 -1.41 -11.03
C LEU A 133 -12.29 0.10 -10.75
N LEU A 134 -11.41 0.63 -9.89
CA LEU A 134 -11.36 2.07 -9.61
C LEU A 134 -11.08 2.86 -10.89
N ALA A 135 -10.14 2.39 -11.74
CA ALA A 135 -9.85 3.01 -13.04
C ALA A 135 -11.05 2.97 -13.99
N SER A 136 -11.81 1.88 -14.01
CA SER A 136 -12.98 1.75 -14.87
C SER A 136 -14.15 2.64 -14.44
N MET A 137 -14.33 2.83 -13.13
CA MET A 137 -15.39 3.67 -12.57
C MET A 137 -15.05 5.17 -12.62
N TYR A 138 -13.76 5.51 -12.54
CA TYR A 138 -13.26 6.88 -12.50
C TYR A 138 -12.06 7.04 -13.45
N PRO A 139 -12.30 7.07 -14.78
CA PRO A 139 -11.23 7.05 -15.79
C PRO A 139 -10.34 8.30 -15.79
N GLU A 140 -10.76 9.37 -15.13
CA GLU A 140 -9.98 10.60 -14.96
C GLU A 140 -8.88 10.49 -13.89
N LEU A 141 -8.88 9.43 -13.08
CA LEU A 141 -7.90 9.26 -12.01
C LEU A 141 -6.58 8.68 -12.52
N THR A 142 -5.47 9.17 -11.98
CA THR A 142 -4.13 8.60 -12.22
C THR A 142 -3.81 7.58 -11.14
N ILE A 143 -4.13 6.30 -11.40
CA ILE A 143 -3.94 5.24 -10.41
C ILE A 143 -2.50 4.74 -10.41
N GLN A 144 -1.95 4.54 -9.21
CA GLN A 144 -0.62 3.97 -8.93
C GLN A 144 -0.79 2.55 -8.34
N PRO A 145 -0.87 1.49 -9.17
CA PRO A 145 -1.27 0.17 -8.72
C PRO A 145 -0.24 -0.52 -7.83
N ASN A 146 1.02 -0.08 -7.90
CA ASN A 146 2.13 -0.72 -7.18
C ASN A 146 2.57 0.06 -5.94
N GLU A 147 1.99 1.22 -5.63
CA GLU A 147 2.39 2.01 -4.48
C GLU A 147 1.65 1.60 -3.21
N LEU A 148 2.37 1.53 -2.09
CA LEU A 148 1.77 1.23 -0.77
C LEU A 148 0.88 2.37 -0.32
N TYR A 149 1.31 3.61 -0.53
CA TYR A 149 0.52 4.80 -0.30
C TYR A 149 1.01 5.95 -1.20
N VAL A 150 0.11 6.86 -1.49
CA VAL A 150 0.38 8.07 -2.28
C VAL A 150 -0.02 9.27 -1.44
N ASP A 151 0.94 10.14 -1.15
CA ASP A 151 0.72 11.42 -0.45
C ASP A 151 0.61 12.55 -1.46
N GLN A 152 -0.54 13.22 -1.48
CA GLN A 152 -0.83 14.41 -2.28
C GLN A 152 -1.19 15.60 -1.37
N GLY A 153 -0.54 15.68 -0.20
CA GLY A 153 -0.75 16.74 0.79
C GLY A 153 -2.00 16.50 1.64
N GLN A 154 -3.10 17.16 1.32
CA GLN A 154 -4.36 16.99 2.07
C GLN A 154 -5.07 15.65 1.76
N ILE A 155 -4.79 15.02 0.64
CA ILE A 155 -5.36 13.74 0.24
C ILE A 155 -4.26 12.69 0.23
N ILE A 156 -4.45 11.62 1.01
CA ILE A 156 -3.50 10.52 1.07
C ILE A 156 -4.27 9.22 0.91
N THR A 157 -3.82 8.36 0.00
CA THR A 157 -4.46 7.07 -0.27
C THR A 157 -3.49 5.92 -0.01
N ALA A 158 -3.96 4.84 0.59
CA ALA A 158 -3.15 3.65 0.87
C ALA A 158 -3.76 2.39 0.27
N ALA A 159 -2.87 1.46 -0.10
CA ALA A 159 -3.21 0.20 -0.74
C ALA A 159 -4.06 -0.75 0.12
N GLY A 160 -4.09 -0.57 1.43
CA GLY A 160 -4.90 -1.37 2.34
C GLY A 160 -4.12 -2.34 3.20
N SER A 161 -4.81 -2.94 4.16
CA SER A 161 -4.21 -3.85 5.13
C SER A 161 -2.95 -3.25 5.79
N ALA A 162 -1.81 -3.95 5.74
CA ALA A 162 -0.56 -3.48 6.35
C ALA A 162 0.00 -2.18 5.72
N ALA A 163 -0.34 -1.85 4.48
CA ALA A 163 0.07 -0.58 3.87
C ALA A 163 -0.61 0.65 4.52
N GLY A 164 -1.78 0.45 5.15
CA GLY A 164 -2.40 1.46 5.99
C GLY A 164 -1.54 1.86 7.18
N LEU A 165 -0.83 0.91 7.81
CA LEU A 165 0.13 1.19 8.88
C LEU A 165 1.31 2.04 8.38
N ASP A 166 1.85 1.75 7.19
CA ASP A 166 2.94 2.53 6.60
C ASP A 166 2.51 3.97 6.35
N MET A 167 1.32 4.16 5.78
CA MET A 167 0.73 5.49 5.60
C MET A 167 0.58 6.21 6.95
N MET A 168 0.03 5.57 7.96
CA MET A 168 -0.17 6.19 9.27
C MET A 168 1.16 6.53 9.96
N LEU A 169 2.19 5.68 9.86
CA LEU A 169 3.54 6.00 10.34
C LEU A 169 4.18 7.15 9.55
N HIS A 170 3.89 7.26 8.23
CA HIS A 170 4.28 8.41 7.44
C HIS A 170 3.62 9.70 7.96
N LEU A 171 2.34 9.67 8.31
CA LEU A 171 1.67 10.80 8.93
C LEU A 171 2.33 11.19 10.27
N VAL A 172 2.57 10.23 11.15
CA VAL A 172 3.26 10.48 12.42
C VAL A 172 4.66 11.07 12.20
N ARG A 173 5.36 10.61 11.17
CA ARG A 173 6.69 11.12 10.80
C ARG A 173 6.64 12.56 10.34
N ASN A 174 5.64 12.93 9.55
CA ASN A 174 5.45 14.30 9.07
C ASN A 174 5.04 15.24 10.21
N ASP A 175 4.19 14.77 11.12
CA ASP A 175 3.62 15.59 12.20
C ASP A 175 4.57 15.71 13.41
N HIS A 176 5.32 14.64 13.77
CA HIS A 176 6.14 14.57 15.00
C HIS A 176 7.61 14.23 14.75
N GLY A 177 8.01 14.01 13.50
CA GLY A 177 9.37 13.69 13.12
C GLY A 177 9.72 12.19 13.20
N ALA A 178 10.87 11.87 12.59
CA ALA A 178 11.33 10.48 12.41
C ALA A 178 11.53 9.72 13.72
N LYS A 179 12.03 10.39 14.76
CA LYS A 179 12.29 9.74 16.06
C LYS A 179 11.01 9.20 16.69
N VAL A 180 9.95 10.02 16.70
CA VAL A 180 8.64 9.64 17.26
C VAL A 180 8.02 8.50 16.45
N ALA A 181 8.01 8.61 15.10
CA ALA A 181 7.50 7.56 14.23
C ALA A 181 8.23 6.23 14.44
N ASN A 182 9.56 6.25 14.63
CA ASN A 182 10.35 5.04 14.89
C ASN A 182 9.98 4.41 16.24
N MET A 183 9.73 5.20 17.28
CA MET A 183 9.28 4.68 18.58
C MET A 183 7.88 4.06 18.49
N VAL A 184 6.96 4.66 17.71
CA VAL A 184 5.63 4.07 17.45
C VAL A 184 5.76 2.73 16.73
N ALA A 185 6.56 2.68 15.65
CA ALA A 185 6.80 1.46 14.87
C ALA A 185 7.43 0.35 15.75
N GLN A 186 8.40 0.70 16.60
CA GLN A 186 9.04 -0.24 17.52
C GLN A 186 8.03 -0.87 18.49
N ARG A 187 7.09 -0.08 19.03
CA ARG A 187 6.03 -0.59 19.90
C ARG A 187 5.09 -1.56 19.17
N MET A 188 4.86 -1.32 17.90
CA MET A 188 4.03 -2.17 17.03
C MET A 188 4.80 -3.38 16.46
N VAL A 189 6.12 -3.48 16.76
CA VAL A 189 7.00 -4.56 16.25
C VAL A 189 7.02 -4.63 14.73
N ILE A 190 7.00 -3.47 14.07
CA ILE A 190 7.06 -3.36 12.61
C ILE A 190 8.25 -2.49 12.17
N PRO A 191 8.71 -2.63 10.91
CA PRO A 191 9.76 -1.76 10.38
C PRO A 191 9.37 -0.28 10.50
N PRO A 192 10.29 0.61 10.90
CA PRO A 192 9.97 2.00 11.20
C PRO A 192 9.65 2.85 9.96
N HIS A 193 9.98 2.35 8.78
CA HIS A 193 9.73 3.05 7.53
C HIS A 193 9.70 2.08 6.35
N ARG A 194 8.63 2.17 5.56
CA ARG A 194 8.55 1.70 4.18
C ARG A 194 8.10 2.86 3.31
N GLU A 195 8.82 3.08 2.21
CA GLU A 195 8.45 4.14 1.26
C GLU A 195 7.15 3.79 0.53
N GLY A 196 6.30 4.79 0.26
CA GLY A 196 5.04 4.60 -0.44
C GLY A 196 5.20 3.95 -1.81
N GLY A 197 6.31 4.21 -2.50
CA GLY A 197 6.65 3.64 -3.80
C GLY A 197 7.12 2.17 -3.79
N GLN A 198 7.07 1.47 -2.64
CA GLN A 198 7.33 0.03 -2.61
C GLN A 198 6.11 -0.74 -3.11
N SER A 199 6.36 -1.79 -3.91
CA SER A 199 5.30 -2.60 -4.50
C SER A 199 4.42 -3.26 -3.43
N GLN A 200 3.11 -3.20 -3.66
CA GLN A 200 2.15 -4.01 -2.92
C GLN A 200 2.51 -5.49 -3.09
N TYR A 201 2.27 -6.31 -2.07
CA TYR A 201 2.37 -7.76 -2.15
C TYR A 201 1.21 -8.30 -3.03
N ALA A 202 1.27 -8.02 -4.32
CA ALA A 202 0.46 -8.73 -5.29
C ALA A 202 1.14 -10.07 -5.53
N SER A 203 0.49 -11.18 -5.15
CA SER A 203 0.84 -12.46 -5.73
C SER A 203 0.90 -12.27 -7.24
N ARG A 204 1.87 -12.92 -7.91
CA ARG A 204 2.07 -13.01 -9.34
C ARG A 204 0.74 -13.30 -10.10
N GLN A 205 -0.23 -12.40 -10.02
CA GLN A 205 -1.36 -12.46 -10.92
C GLN A 205 -0.86 -11.94 -12.26
N LEU A 206 -0.84 -12.85 -13.20
CA LEU A 206 -0.78 -12.57 -14.61
C LEU A 206 -1.64 -11.31 -14.86
N VAL A 207 -1.00 -10.19 -15.16
CA VAL A 207 -1.68 -9.06 -15.75
C VAL A 207 -2.10 -9.50 -17.14
N SER A 208 -3.21 -10.24 -17.17
CA SER A 208 -3.91 -10.58 -18.40
C SER A 208 -4.85 -9.43 -18.71
N SER A 209 -4.33 -8.35 -19.27
CA SER A 209 -5.12 -7.45 -20.12
C SER A 209 -4.29 -6.24 -20.58
N SER A 210 -3.27 -6.48 -21.35
CA SER A 210 -2.95 -5.68 -22.51
C SER A 210 -2.16 -6.60 -23.46
N GLU A 211 -2.69 -6.84 -24.65
CA GLU A 211 -2.01 -7.60 -25.70
C GLU A 211 -0.80 -6.85 -26.29
N GLY A 212 -0.11 -6.06 -25.46
CA GLY A 212 1.04 -5.27 -25.86
C GLY A 212 2.33 -6.10 -25.94
N PRO A 213 3.30 -5.70 -26.79
CA PRO A 213 4.58 -6.39 -26.96
C PRO A 213 5.36 -6.55 -25.64
N ILE A 214 5.23 -5.58 -24.72
CA ILE A 214 5.92 -5.59 -23.43
C ILE A 214 5.31 -6.62 -22.46
N SER A 215 3.99 -6.78 -22.43
CA SER A 215 3.34 -7.79 -21.60
C SER A 215 3.78 -9.21 -22.00
N LYS A 216 3.74 -9.50 -23.31
CA LYS A 216 4.23 -10.79 -23.86
C LYS A 216 5.70 -11.04 -23.55
N LEU A 217 6.53 -9.99 -23.61
CA LEU A 217 7.93 -10.07 -23.23
C LEU A 217 8.11 -10.40 -21.74
N MET A 218 7.35 -9.76 -20.87
CA MET A 218 7.40 -10.02 -19.43
C MET A 218 7.00 -11.47 -19.12
N ASP A 219 5.97 -11.99 -19.76
CA ASP A 219 5.53 -13.37 -19.57
C ASP A 219 6.58 -14.36 -20.09
N TRP A 220 7.21 -14.06 -21.23
CA TRP A 220 8.30 -14.85 -21.74
C TRP A 220 9.51 -14.87 -20.78
N ILE A 221 9.90 -13.74 -20.20
CA ILE A 221 10.97 -13.67 -19.21
C ILE A 221 10.60 -14.47 -17.95
N ARG A 222 9.36 -14.34 -17.48
CA ARG A 222 8.88 -15.08 -16.31
C ARG A 222 8.84 -16.58 -16.52
N SER A 223 8.63 -17.03 -17.74
CA SER A 223 8.62 -18.48 -18.05
C SER A 223 9.99 -19.14 -17.89
N ASP A 224 11.07 -18.36 -17.92
CA ASP A 224 12.43 -18.86 -17.74
C ASP A 224 13.35 -17.79 -17.09
N LEU A 225 13.15 -17.53 -15.81
CA LEU A 225 13.96 -16.57 -15.03
C LEU A 225 15.41 -17.01 -14.82
N GLN A 226 15.66 -18.31 -14.90
CA GLN A 226 17.00 -18.87 -14.74
C GLN A 226 17.93 -18.44 -15.87
N ARG A 227 17.40 -18.32 -17.07
CA ARG A 227 18.16 -17.95 -18.26
C ARG A 227 18.66 -16.50 -18.16
N PRO A 228 19.89 -16.19 -18.61
CA PRO A 228 20.33 -14.82 -18.82
C PRO A 228 19.47 -14.13 -19.89
N HIS A 229 18.95 -12.95 -19.57
CA HIS A 229 18.21 -12.11 -20.51
C HIS A 229 18.97 -10.81 -20.73
N SER A 230 19.60 -10.65 -21.90
CA SER A 230 20.23 -9.39 -22.26
C SER A 230 19.20 -8.37 -22.76
N ILE A 231 19.50 -7.08 -22.57
CA ILE A 231 18.66 -5.99 -23.10
C ILE A 231 18.41 -6.12 -24.61
N LYS A 232 19.43 -6.55 -25.35
CA LYS A 232 19.32 -6.78 -26.79
C LYS A 232 18.33 -7.90 -27.09
N GLU A 233 18.44 -9.01 -26.41
CA GLU A 233 17.56 -10.17 -26.57
C GLU A 233 16.11 -9.84 -26.22
N MET A 234 15.88 -9.09 -25.12
CA MET A 234 14.56 -8.60 -24.74
C MET A 234 13.95 -7.70 -25.85
N ALA A 235 14.77 -6.79 -26.41
CA ALA A 235 14.34 -5.89 -27.47
C ALA A 235 14.02 -6.66 -28.76
N ASP A 236 14.86 -7.62 -29.14
CA ASP A 236 14.66 -8.49 -30.30
C ASP A 236 13.36 -9.33 -30.15
N HIS A 237 13.13 -9.91 -28.94
CA HIS A 237 11.90 -10.68 -28.64
C HIS A 237 10.63 -9.83 -28.74
N ALA A 238 10.69 -8.59 -28.27
CA ALA A 238 9.56 -7.65 -28.35
C ALA A 238 9.44 -6.95 -29.71
N ALA A 239 10.34 -7.24 -30.66
CA ALA A 239 10.42 -6.60 -31.97
C ALA A 239 10.51 -5.06 -31.91
N VAL A 240 11.27 -4.54 -30.94
CA VAL A 240 11.50 -3.10 -30.73
C VAL A 240 12.99 -2.76 -30.61
N SER A 241 13.34 -1.47 -30.73
CA SER A 241 14.70 -1.04 -30.41
C SER A 241 14.96 -1.06 -28.90
N THR A 242 16.22 -1.19 -28.48
CA THR A 242 16.62 -1.11 -27.06
C THR A 242 16.16 0.19 -26.40
N ARG A 243 16.19 1.31 -27.12
CA ARG A 243 15.68 2.61 -26.66
C ARG A 243 14.16 2.58 -26.43
N THR A 244 13.41 1.98 -27.35
CA THR A 244 11.96 1.81 -27.23
C THR A 244 11.64 0.88 -26.08
N LEU A 245 12.39 -0.22 -25.92
CA LEU A 245 12.23 -1.14 -24.79
C LEU A 245 12.36 -0.42 -23.44
N HIS A 246 13.45 0.34 -23.25
CA HIS A 246 13.66 1.11 -21.99
C HIS A 246 12.52 2.10 -21.73
N ARG A 247 12.10 2.85 -22.74
CA ARG A 247 10.98 3.80 -22.61
C ARG A 247 9.69 3.09 -22.24
N SER A 248 9.35 2.02 -22.94
CA SER A 248 8.10 1.30 -22.70
C SER A 248 8.08 0.59 -21.34
N PHE A 249 9.23 0.06 -20.86
CA PHE A 249 9.33 -0.45 -19.50
C PHE A 249 9.14 0.64 -18.46
N MET A 250 9.77 1.80 -18.65
CA MET A 250 9.63 2.94 -17.75
C MET A 250 8.18 3.47 -17.72
N GLU A 251 7.52 3.55 -18.88
CA GLU A 251 6.11 3.96 -19.00
C GLU A 251 5.15 2.94 -18.35
N SER A 252 5.43 1.63 -18.49
CA SER A 252 4.54 0.57 -18.00
C SER A 252 4.76 0.20 -16.54
N THR A 253 6.01 0.29 -16.05
CA THR A 253 6.39 -0.26 -14.74
C THR A 253 7.08 0.75 -13.81
N GLY A 254 7.49 1.89 -14.33
CA GLY A 254 8.34 2.84 -13.61
C GLY A 254 9.79 2.34 -13.41
N LEU A 255 10.17 1.20 -13.99
CA LEU A 255 11.47 0.56 -13.80
C LEU A 255 12.22 0.40 -15.13
N THR A 256 13.55 0.29 -15.07
CA THR A 256 14.32 -0.19 -16.22
C THR A 256 14.07 -1.69 -16.42
N PRO A 257 14.28 -2.24 -17.65
CA PRO A 257 14.14 -3.68 -17.89
C PRO A 257 15.02 -4.55 -16.96
N ASN A 258 16.23 -4.09 -16.66
CA ASN A 258 17.13 -4.80 -15.74
C ASN A 258 16.66 -4.76 -14.30
N ASP A 259 16.19 -3.60 -13.81
CA ASP A 259 15.67 -3.47 -12.44
C ASP A 259 14.40 -4.28 -12.27
N TRP A 260 13.54 -4.32 -13.28
CA TRP A 260 12.35 -5.14 -13.30
C TRP A 260 12.71 -6.64 -13.26
N LEU A 261 13.62 -7.11 -14.12
CA LEU A 261 14.10 -8.50 -14.12
C LEU A 261 14.72 -8.89 -12.77
N LEU A 262 15.52 -7.98 -12.20
CA LEU A 262 16.10 -8.19 -10.87
C LEU A 262 15.02 -8.35 -9.80
N GLY A 263 13.98 -7.53 -9.85
CA GLY A 263 12.81 -7.64 -8.96
C GLY A 263 12.11 -8.99 -9.06
N GLU A 264 11.85 -9.47 -10.29
CA GLU A 264 11.23 -10.78 -10.55
C GLU A 264 12.08 -11.94 -10.00
N ARG A 265 13.40 -11.87 -10.20
CA ARG A 265 14.35 -12.88 -9.67
C ARG A 265 14.41 -12.90 -8.14
N ILE A 266 14.40 -11.74 -7.51
CA ILE A 266 14.35 -11.65 -6.03
C ILE A 266 13.02 -12.17 -5.51
N ALA A 267 11.90 -11.85 -6.16
CA ALA A 267 10.58 -12.36 -5.77
C ALA A 267 10.54 -13.90 -5.86
N TYR A 268 11.04 -14.46 -6.94
CA TYR A 268 11.11 -15.92 -7.11
C TYR A 268 12.05 -16.56 -6.10
N ALA A 269 13.21 -15.97 -5.82
CA ALA A 269 14.11 -16.46 -4.78
C ALA A 269 13.46 -16.47 -3.39
N LYS A 270 12.62 -15.49 -3.07
CA LYS A 270 11.85 -15.46 -1.82
C LYS A 270 10.89 -16.66 -1.74
N GLU A 271 10.11 -16.91 -2.81
CA GLU A 271 9.20 -18.06 -2.89
C GLU A 271 9.95 -19.39 -2.64
N LEU A 272 11.13 -19.58 -3.25
CA LEU A 272 11.97 -20.75 -3.05
C LEU A 272 12.50 -20.86 -1.60
N LEU A 273 12.89 -19.72 -0.99
CA LEU A 273 13.37 -19.68 0.39
C LEU A 273 12.26 -19.98 1.41
N GLU A 274 11.02 -19.63 1.10
CA GLU A 274 9.83 -19.82 1.93
C GLU A 274 9.26 -21.24 1.84
N SER A 275 9.24 -21.80 0.61
CA SER A 275 8.50 -23.02 0.29
C SER A 275 9.37 -24.27 0.14
N SER A 276 10.70 -24.13 0.13
CA SER A 276 11.61 -25.26 -0.12
C SER A 276 12.81 -25.32 0.82
N ASN A 277 13.41 -26.52 0.92
CA ASN A 277 14.65 -26.77 1.64
C ASN A 277 15.90 -26.72 0.72
N MET A 278 15.79 -26.12 -0.47
CA MET A 278 16.90 -26.00 -1.42
C MET A 278 18.09 -25.31 -0.77
N ARG A 279 19.30 -25.75 -1.08
CA ARG A 279 20.51 -25.03 -0.64
C ARG A 279 20.54 -23.64 -1.26
N LEU A 280 21.19 -22.70 -0.58
CA LEU A 280 21.24 -21.32 -1.06
C LEU A 280 21.85 -21.21 -2.47
N THR A 281 22.86 -22.03 -2.76
CA THR A 281 23.48 -22.11 -4.09
C THR A 281 22.47 -22.54 -5.17
N GLU A 282 21.60 -23.51 -4.87
CA GLU A 282 20.55 -23.98 -5.78
C GLU A 282 19.49 -22.88 -6.01
N VAL A 283 19.11 -22.14 -4.96
CA VAL A 283 18.21 -20.99 -5.08
C VAL A 283 18.81 -19.91 -5.98
N VAL A 284 20.10 -19.64 -5.84
CA VAL A 284 20.83 -18.67 -6.66
C VAL A 284 20.77 -19.04 -8.14
N ASP A 285 21.06 -20.32 -8.45
CA ASP A 285 21.06 -20.83 -9.82
C ASP A 285 19.64 -20.80 -10.42
N VAL A 286 18.66 -21.32 -9.71
CA VAL A 286 17.27 -21.39 -10.19
C VAL A 286 16.62 -20.03 -10.32
N ALA A 287 16.97 -19.09 -9.45
CA ALA A 287 16.51 -17.69 -9.56
C ALA A 287 17.29 -16.86 -10.61
N GLY A 288 18.25 -17.45 -11.31
CA GLY A 288 18.95 -16.83 -12.44
C GLY A 288 20.03 -15.81 -12.04
N PHE A 289 20.64 -15.96 -10.86
CA PHE A 289 21.77 -15.13 -10.46
C PHE A 289 23.09 -15.77 -10.87
N GLY A 290 23.98 -14.99 -11.45
CA GLY A 290 25.29 -15.49 -11.90
C GLY A 290 26.29 -15.78 -10.78
N SER A 291 26.04 -15.30 -9.55
CA SER A 291 26.86 -15.60 -8.38
C SER A 291 26.11 -15.39 -7.07
N GLU A 292 26.50 -16.17 -6.04
CA GLU A 292 25.93 -16.03 -4.69
C GLU A 292 26.23 -14.66 -4.07
N GLU A 293 27.37 -14.07 -4.37
CA GLU A 293 27.73 -12.74 -3.89
C GLU A 293 26.80 -11.66 -4.45
N SER A 294 26.56 -11.68 -5.77
CA SER A 294 25.62 -10.76 -6.44
C SER A 294 24.22 -10.93 -5.89
N PHE A 295 23.75 -12.18 -5.73
CA PHE A 295 22.46 -12.49 -5.13
C PHE A 295 22.34 -11.91 -3.71
N ARG A 296 23.29 -12.21 -2.81
CA ARG A 296 23.26 -11.74 -1.41
C ARG A 296 23.21 -10.22 -1.33
N ARG A 297 23.96 -9.53 -2.18
CA ARG A 297 23.99 -8.07 -2.25
C ARG A 297 22.63 -7.52 -2.68
N HIS A 298 22.07 -8.00 -3.79
CA HIS A 298 20.78 -7.52 -4.31
C HIS A 298 19.62 -7.90 -3.39
N PHE A 299 19.64 -9.12 -2.86
CA PHE A 299 18.60 -9.55 -1.92
C PHE A 299 18.59 -8.67 -0.66
N ARG A 300 19.76 -8.38 -0.07
CA ARG A 300 19.83 -7.49 1.11
C ARG A 300 19.40 -6.07 0.79
N ASN A 301 19.77 -5.53 -0.37
CA ASN A 301 19.36 -4.19 -0.78
C ASN A 301 17.83 -4.08 -0.95
N MET A 302 17.18 -5.10 -1.49
CA MET A 302 15.74 -5.07 -1.78
C MET A 302 14.87 -5.58 -0.62
N VAL A 303 15.37 -6.51 0.19
CA VAL A 303 14.61 -7.16 1.27
C VAL A 303 15.01 -6.66 2.67
N GLY A 304 16.14 -5.99 2.79
CA GLY A 304 16.64 -5.43 4.05
C GLY A 304 17.42 -6.41 4.94
N ILE A 305 17.28 -7.72 4.72
CA ILE A 305 17.96 -8.78 5.51
C ILE A 305 18.64 -9.79 4.60
N SER A 306 19.52 -10.64 5.18
CA SER A 306 20.20 -11.68 4.41
C SER A 306 19.25 -12.80 3.98
N PRO A 307 19.49 -13.51 2.85
CA PRO A 307 18.68 -14.66 2.43
C PRO A 307 18.57 -15.75 3.51
N SER A 308 19.65 -16.00 4.24
CA SER A 308 19.66 -17.00 5.32
C SER A 308 18.83 -16.55 6.53
N SER A 309 18.87 -15.25 6.88
CA SER A 309 18.02 -14.68 7.93
C SER A 309 16.54 -14.66 7.50
N TYR A 310 16.28 -14.40 6.22
CA TYR A 310 14.95 -14.46 5.64
C TYR A 310 14.36 -15.87 5.75
N ARG A 311 15.09 -16.91 5.29
CA ARG A 311 14.65 -18.30 5.36
C ARG A 311 14.28 -18.74 6.79
N LYS A 312 15.09 -18.36 7.79
CA LYS A 312 14.84 -18.73 9.18
C LYS A 312 13.47 -18.28 9.72
N GLN A 313 12.85 -17.26 9.11
CA GLN A 313 11.51 -16.80 9.51
C GLN A 313 10.39 -17.76 9.09
N PHE A 314 10.66 -18.64 8.11
CA PHE A 314 9.68 -19.59 7.56
C PHE A 314 10.00 -21.06 7.88
N THR A 315 11.21 -21.35 8.33
CA THR A 315 11.56 -22.69 8.78
C THR A 315 10.95 -22.92 10.17
N ARG A 316 9.91 -23.76 10.26
CA ARG A 316 9.40 -24.25 11.55
C ARG A 316 10.52 -25.06 12.21
N ALA A 317 10.84 -24.74 13.49
CA ALA A 317 11.71 -25.54 14.34
C ALA A 317 11.09 -26.93 14.59
#